data_83e94c8264b1f0cf0b5b9973bcd06ac5
#
_entry.id   83e94c8264b1f0cf0b5b9973bcd06ac5
#
_cell.length_a   1.000
_cell.length_b   1.000
_cell.length_c   1.000
_cell.angle_alpha   90.00
_cell.angle_beta   90.00
_cell.angle_gamma   90.00
#
_symmetry.space_group_name_H-M   'P 1'
#
loop_
_entity.id
_entity.type
_entity.pdbx_description
1 polymer ?
#
loop_
_entity_poly.entity_id
_entity_poly.type
_entity_poly.pdbx_seq_one_letter_code
_entity_poly.pdbx_strand_id
1 'polypeptide(L)' 'MNHTTIWLAIRRLAKSRGLSCSGLARFSGLDSTTFNKSKEFSSDGTPRWPSCATIAKIIDATHISLGEFAQFLEPDNENY' A
#
# COMPACT_ATOMS: atom_id res chain seq x y z
N MET A 1 0.35 -9.30 -11.00
CA MET A 1 0.00 -8.15 -10.13
C MET A 1 -0.38 -6.97 -11.00
N ASN A 2 -1.44 -6.29 -10.67
CA ASN A 2 -1.87 -5.12 -11.42
C ASN A 2 -1.93 -3.89 -10.50
N HIS A 3 -2.26 -2.74 -11.09
CA HIS A 3 -2.33 -1.48 -10.38
C HIS A 3 -3.26 -1.53 -9.15
N THR A 4 -4.44 -2.10 -9.31
CA THR A 4 -5.40 -2.18 -8.22
C THR A 4 -4.86 -3.06 -7.07
N THR A 5 -4.16 -4.12 -7.40
CA THR A 5 -3.63 -5.06 -6.42
C THR A 5 -2.62 -4.40 -5.48
N ILE A 6 -1.72 -3.56 -6.01
CA ILE A 6 -0.72 -2.93 -5.16
C ILE A 6 -1.37 -1.93 -4.19
N TRP A 7 -2.35 -1.15 -4.64
CA TRP A 7 -3.06 -0.23 -3.76
C TRP A 7 -3.87 -0.97 -2.71
N LEU A 8 -4.48 -2.09 -3.09
CA LEU A 8 -5.23 -2.91 -2.15
C LEU A 8 -4.30 -3.52 -1.09
N ALA A 9 -3.10 -3.93 -1.48
CA ALA A 9 -2.12 -4.46 -0.52
C ALA A 9 -1.76 -3.41 0.53
N ILE A 10 -1.60 -2.16 0.12
CA ILE A 10 -1.31 -1.06 1.05
C ILE A 10 -2.46 -0.89 2.05
N ARG A 11 -3.70 -0.94 1.58
CA ARG A 11 -4.86 -0.84 2.48
C ARG A 11 -4.93 -2.01 3.45
N ARG A 12 -4.64 -3.22 2.99
CA ARG A 12 -4.64 -4.41 3.83
C ARG A 12 -3.55 -4.34 4.88
N LEU A 13 -2.37 -3.86 4.51
CA LEU A 13 -1.29 -3.66 5.48
C LEU A 13 -1.70 -2.66 6.55
N ALA A 14 -2.26 -1.53 6.17
CA ALA A 14 -2.74 -0.53 7.13
C ALA A 14 -3.74 -1.16 8.09
N LYS A 15 -4.72 -1.86 7.55
CA LYS A 15 -5.77 -2.48 8.36
C LYS A 15 -5.19 -3.51 9.32
N SER A 16 -4.20 -4.28 8.89
CA SER A 16 -3.58 -5.30 9.75
C SER A 16 -2.88 -4.68 10.95
N ARG A 17 -2.53 -3.40 10.88
CA ARG A 17 -1.88 -2.68 11.96
C ARG A 17 -2.85 -1.76 12.71
N GLY A 18 -4.14 -1.84 12.41
CA GLY A 18 -5.13 -0.99 13.05
C GLY A 18 -5.05 0.47 12.61
N LEU A 19 -4.51 0.73 11.42
CA LEU A 19 -4.31 2.09 10.91
C LEU A 19 -5.22 2.35 9.71
N SER A 20 -5.60 3.61 9.55
CA SER A 20 -6.15 4.08 8.28
C SER A 20 -4.99 4.25 7.29
N CYS A 21 -5.32 4.44 6.01
CA CYS A 21 -4.28 4.69 5.01
C CYS A 21 -3.51 5.98 5.31
N SER A 22 -4.20 7.05 5.76
CA SER A 22 -3.50 8.27 6.15
C SER A 22 -2.66 8.04 7.40
N GLY A 23 -3.13 7.22 8.33
CA GLY A 23 -2.36 6.84 9.51
C GLY A 23 -1.09 6.07 9.15
N LEU A 24 -1.20 5.13 8.21
CA LEU A 24 -0.04 4.39 7.73
C LEU A 24 0.98 5.33 7.08
N ALA A 25 0.50 6.28 6.27
CA ALA A 25 1.39 7.24 5.62
C ALA A 25 2.16 8.04 6.66
N ARG A 26 1.46 8.61 7.64
CA ARG A 26 2.12 9.39 8.70
C ARG A 26 3.06 8.54 9.52
N PHE A 27 2.65 7.33 9.86
CA PHE A 27 3.48 6.40 10.62
C PHE A 27 4.79 6.07 9.89
N SER A 28 4.75 6.11 8.57
CA SER A 28 5.89 5.79 7.70
C SER A 28 6.71 7.04 7.32
N GLY A 29 6.39 8.19 7.89
CA GLY A 29 7.11 9.42 7.56
C GLY A 29 6.72 10.03 6.22
N LEU A 30 5.53 9.71 5.73
CA LEU A 30 5.03 10.21 4.46
C LEU A 30 3.93 11.23 4.70
N ASP A 31 3.60 12.00 3.64
CA ASP A 31 2.45 12.90 3.68
C ASP A 31 1.17 12.07 3.89
N SER A 32 0.27 12.60 4.72
CA SER A 32 -0.96 11.87 5.07
C SER A 32 -1.85 11.58 3.87
N THR A 33 -1.68 12.29 2.75
CA THR A 33 -2.47 12.10 1.54
C THR A 33 -1.85 11.11 0.56
N THR A 34 -0.68 10.56 0.88
CA THR A 34 0.08 9.69 -0.03
C THR A 34 -0.77 8.54 -0.56
N PHE A 35 -1.62 7.96 0.28
CA PHE A 35 -2.43 6.80 -0.09
C PHE A 35 -3.91 7.12 -0.29
N ASN A 36 -4.25 8.37 -0.52
CA ASN A 36 -5.63 8.74 -0.85
C ASN A 36 -6.06 8.10 -2.17
N LYS A 37 -7.34 7.78 -2.27
CA LYS A 37 -7.87 7.21 -3.52
C LYS A 37 -7.59 8.08 -4.74
N SER A 38 -7.57 9.40 -4.55
CA SER A 38 -7.26 10.32 -5.64
C SER A 38 -5.85 10.16 -6.19
N LYS A 39 -4.97 9.48 -5.46
CA LYS A 39 -3.60 9.23 -5.91
C LYS A 39 -3.47 7.97 -6.76
N GLU A 40 -4.54 7.18 -6.90
CA GLU A 40 -4.48 5.93 -7.66
C GLU A 40 -4.50 6.17 -9.16
N PHE A 41 -5.01 7.32 -9.58
CA PHE A 41 -5.08 7.69 -10.99
C PHE A 41 -4.69 9.16 -11.14
N SER A 42 -4.04 9.48 -12.25
CA SER A 42 -3.80 10.87 -12.59
C SER A 42 -5.09 11.49 -13.12
N SER A 43 -5.08 12.81 -13.32
CA SER A 43 -6.28 13.55 -13.75
C SER A 43 -6.82 13.08 -15.10
N ASP A 44 -5.96 12.49 -15.95
CA ASP A 44 -6.38 11.97 -17.26
C ASP A 44 -6.80 10.50 -17.21
N GLY A 45 -6.88 9.91 -16.02
CA GLY A 45 -7.28 8.52 -15.83
C GLY A 45 -6.15 7.51 -15.93
N THR A 46 -4.92 7.95 -16.13
CA THR A 46 -3.77 7.04 -16.19
C THR A 46 -3.49 6.45 -14.79
N PRO A 47 -3.34 5.12 -14.70
CA PRO A 47 -3.01 4.50 -13.41
C PRO A 47 -1.69 5.03 -12.86
N ARG A 48 -1.66 5.33 -11.56
CA ARG A 48 -0.45 5.75 -10.86
C ARG A 48 -0.02 4.64 -9.91
N TRP A 49 1.27 4.38 -9.86
CA TRP A 49 1.84 3.37 -8.99
C TRP A 49 2.58 4.04 -7.84
N PRO A 50 2.52 3.48 -6.62
CA PRO A 50 3.38 3.97 -5.56
C PRO A 50 4.83 3.76 -5.95
N SER A 51 5.71 4.69 -5.56
CA SER A 51 7.13 4.55 -5.85
C SER A 51 7.74 3.44 -5.00
N CYS A 52 8.88 2.90 -5.47
CA CYS A 52 9.63 1.93 -4.67
C CYS A 52 10.06 2.53 -3.34
N ALA A 53 10.40 3.82 -3.31
CA ALA A 53 10.78 4.48 -2.06
C ALA A 53 9.61 4.51 -1.08
N THR A 54 8.40 4.75 -1.56
CA THR A 54 7.20 4.72 -0.71
C THR A 54 6.97 3.33 -0.14
N ILE A 55 7.07 2.29 -0.99
CA ILE A 55 6.92 0.91 -0.53
C ILE A 55 7.98 0.57 0.51
N ALA A 56 9.23 0.94 0.27
CA ALA A 56 10.31 0.70 1.23
C ALA A 56 10.01 1.34 2.59
N LYS A 57 9.49 2.56 2.58
CA LYS A 57 9.18 3.27 3.83
C LYS A 57 8.09 2.58 4.63
N ILE A 58 7.03 2.11 3.99
CA ILE A 58 5.97 1.43 4.74
C ILE A 58 6.41 0.07 5.22
N ILE A 59 7.24 -0.64 4.47
CA ILE A 59 7.80 -1.91 4.90
C ILE A 59 8.69 -1.71 6.11
N ASP A 60 9.59 -0.73 6.06
CA ASP A 60 10.50 -0.45 7.17
C ASP A 60 9.74 -0.03 8.42
N ALA A 61 8.76 0.86 8.28
CA ALA A 61 8.01 1.38 9.42
C ALA A 61 7.18 0.29 10.10
N THR A 62 6.66 -0.66 9.35
CA THR A 62 5.85 -1.73 9.90
C THR A 62 6.65 -2.97 10.30
N HIS A 63 7.96 -2.93 10.08
CA HIS A 63 8.88 -4.02 10.46
C HIS A 63 8.50 -5.36 9.83
N ILE A 64 8.09 -5.34 8.56
CA ILE A 64 7.80 -6.57 7.82
C ILE A 64 8.85 -6.74 6.73
N SER A 65 8.93 -7.96 6.19
CA SER A 65 9.77 -8.21 5.02
C SER A 65 9.00 -7.92 3.75
N LEU A 66 9.72 -7.81 2.63
CA LEU A 66 9.07 -7.68 1.33
C LEU A 66 8.19 -8.90 1.04
N GLY A 67 8.64 -10.09 1.46
CA GLY A 67 7.85 -11.31 1.28
C GLY A 67 6.54 -11.25 2.06
N GLU A 68 6.57 -10.70 3.27
CA GLU A 68 5.34 -10.52 4.05
C GLU A 68 4.40 -9.52 3.39
N PHE A 69 4.96 -8.44 2.84
CA PHE A 69 4.14 -7.48 2.09
C PHE A 69 3.51 -8.15 0.88
N ALA A 70 4.24 -9.03 0.20
CA ALA A 70 3.73 -9.74 -0.96
C ALA A 70 2.50 -10.57 -0.64
N GLN A 71 2.35 -11.04 0.58
CA GLN A 71 1.17 -11.81 0.98
C GLN A 71 -0.10 -10.96 0.94
N PHE A 72 0.03 -9.65 1.11
CA PHE A 72 -1.13 -8.76 0.97
C PHE A 72 -1.52 -8.54 -0.49
N LEU A 73 -0.61 -8.82 -1.42
CA LEU A 73 -0.89 -8.73 -2.85
C LEU A 73 -1.79 -9.87 -3.31
N GLU A 74 -1.68 -11.03 -2.70
CA GLU A 74 -2.42 -12.23 -3.12
C GLU A 74 -3.04 -12.94 -1.93
N PRO A 75 -3.89 -12.26 -1.16
CA PRO A 75 -4.44 -12.84 0.07
C PRO A 75 -5.44 -13.95 -0.18
N ASP A 76 -5.95 -14.09 -1.40
CA ASP A 76 -6.98 -15.07 -1.74
C ASP A 76 -6.42 -16.29 -2.45
N ASN A 77 -5.09 -16.45 -2.48
CA ASN A 77 -4.48 -17.59 -3.12
C ASN A 77 -4.93 -18.92 -2.52
N GLU A 78 -5.25 -18.91 -1.25
CA GLU A 78 -5.69 -20.10 -0.55
C GLU A 78 -7.03 -20.62 -1.03
N ASN A 79 -7.72 -19.89 -1.88
CA ASN A 79 -9.05 -20.28 -2.36
C ASN A 79 -9.03 -21.28 -3.51
N TYR A 80 -7.88 -21.71 -3.91
CA TYR A 80 -7.77 -22.67 -5.02
C TYR A 80 -7.90 -24.09 -4.55
#